data_196a359f34865653958f48926fb4a890
#
_entry.id   196a359f34865653958f48926fb4a890
#
_cell.length_a   1.000
_cell.length_b   1.000
_cell.length_c   1.000
_cell.angle_alpha   90.00
_cell.angle_beta   90.00
_cell.angle_gamma   90.00
#
_symmetry.space_group_name_H-M   'P 1'
#
loop_
_entity.id
_entity.type
_entity.pdbx_description
1 polymer ?
#
loop_
_entity_poly.entity_id
_entity_poly.type
_entity_poly.pdbx_seq_one_letter_code
_entity_poly.pdbx_strand_id
1 'polypeptide(L)'
;MDPQKIPPTPIIDNLDFIDNPFKRRDFSAQPFINGRIVPGAERDLEYALKFLYSYNGSSATFNSYRREIERLLQWAWRIEGTAVIPLRREQIEEFIRFCCKPPLAWIGTKNLARFKNRAGGRVPSEEWRPFVASVSKAEHKAGIKPNVKQFYPSQAAIRATFTALSSFYKYLVQDDLIDANPVALIRQKSKFIRKDHQRAPVRRISNLQWDYVLETAEQMAQEEPQHERTLFIMNCLFAMYLRISELVADERSMPTMGDFRKDLDGNWWFHVTGKGNKNRTITVCDAMLLALKRYRRFLGLPPLPNPGERVPLITKALGRGPVTSSRNIRKIVQTCFDRTYERMCTEGLEEDAGELKAATVHWLRHTGISEDVKFRPREHVRDDAGHASMATTDRYIESDLRERHQSARRKRIKDL
;
A
#
# COMPACT_ATOMS: atom_id res chain seq x y z
N MET A 1 19.04 -33.65 -7.69
CA MET A 1 17.88 -32.96 -8.32
C MET A 1 18.27 -31.53 -8.63
N ASP A 2 17.82 -31.01 -9.77
CA ASP A 2 18.07 -29.62 -10.14
C ASP A 2 17.35 -28.68 -9.15
N PRO A 3 18.07 -27.84 -8.39
CA PRO A 3 17.50 -26.95 -7.38
C PRO A 3 16.46 -25.97 -7.95
N GLN A 4 16.54 -25.67 -9.24
CA GLN A 4 15.59 -24.78 -9.93
C GLN A 4 14.21 -25.42 -10.11
N LYS A 5 14.11 -26.74 -10.08
CA LYS A 5 12.86 -27.50 -10.24
C LYS A 5 12.12 -27.76 -8.92
N ILE A 6 12.78 -27.51 -7.79
CA ILE A 6 12.21 -27.75 -6.45
C ILE A 6 11.58 -26.45 -5.94
N PRO A 7 10.27 -26.44 -5.66
CA PRO A 7 9.63 -25.27 -5.10
C PRO A 7 10.18 -24.96 -3.70
N PRO A 8 10.53 -23.70 -3.42
CA PRO A 8 10.99 -23.30 -2.10
C PRO A 8 9.84 -23.24 -1.09
N THR A 9 10.16 -23.58 0.16
CA THR A 9 9.29 -23.39 1.31
C THR A 9 9.69 -22.12 2.07
N PRO A 10 8.76 -21.42 2.75
CA PRO A 10 9.12 -20.23 3.50
C PRO A 10 10.00 -20.54 4.70
N ILE A 11 10.95 -19.65 4.98
CA ILE A 11 11.95 -19.79 6.06
C ILE A 11 11.54 -18.92 7.27
N ILE A 12 11.05 -17.70 7.03
CA ILE A 12 10.79 -16.69 8.05
C ILE A 12 9.27 -16.50 8.21
N ASP A 13 8.73 -16.71 9.42
CA ASP A 13 7.31 -16.55 9.73
C ASP A 13 6.90 -15.07 9.88
N ASN A 14 5.67 -14.81 10.26
CA ASN A 14 5.17 -13.48 10.60
C ASN A 14 5.79 -12.99 11.91
N LEU A 15 5.83 -11.67 12.07
CA LEU A 15 6.42 -11.01 13.23
C LEU A 15 5.90 -11.56 14.58
N ASP A 16 4.60 -11.87 14.66
CA ASP A 16 3.94 -12.39 15.87
C ASP A 16 4.46 -13.77 16.30
N PHE A 17 5.17 -14.48 15.45
CA PHE A 17 5.69 -15.83 15.67
C PHE A 17 7.22 -15.89 15.63
N ILE A 18 7.89 -14.74 15.66
CA ILE A 18 9.35 -14.65 15.71
C ILE A 18 9.77 -14.21 17.12
N ASP A 19 10.50 -15.07 17.82
CA ASP A 19 11.16 -14.72 19.06
C ASP A 19 12.18 -13.58 18.84
N ASN A 20 12.38 -12.77 19.88
CA ASN A 20 13.36 -11.68 19.81
C ASN A 20 14.77 -12.24 19.51
N PRO A 21 15.31 -12.02 18.31
CA PRO A 21 16.58 -12.61 17.89
C PRO A 21 17.79 -12.08 18.66
N PHE A 22 17.67 -10.92 19.33
CA PHE A 22 18.73 -10.36 20.19
C PHE A 22 18.84 -11.10 21.54
N LYS A 23 17.81 -11.87 21.94
CA LYS A 23 17.79 -12.69 23.15
C LYS A 23 18.03 -14.17 22.89
N ARG A 24 17.98 -14.58 21.62
CA ARG A 24 18.14 -15.97 21.20
C ARG A 24 19.62 -16.31 21.12
N ARG A 25 20.04 -17.42 21.76
CA ARG A 25 21.43 -17.89 21.75
C ARG A 25 21.71 -18.97 20.70
N ASP A 26 20.66 -19.57 20.15
CA ASP A 26 20.77 -20.66 19.19
C ASP A 26 19.86 -20.41 17.98
N PHE A 27 20.48 -20.33 16.80
CA PHE A 27 19.83 -20.17 15.50
C PHE A 27 19.85 -21.46 14.70
N SER A 28 19.87 -22.60 15.34
CA SER A 28 19.90 -23.95 14.75
C SER A 28 18.63 -24.33 13.96
N ALA A 29 18.02 -23.37 13.27
CA ALA A 29 17.15 -23.68 12.17
C ALA A 29 18.03 -24.10 11.01
N GLN A 30 18.36 -25.38 10.95
CA GLN A 30 19.22 -25.96 9.93
C GLN A 30 18.72 -25.53 8.54
N PRO A 31 19.48 -24.76 7.78
CA PRO A 31 19.23 -24.63 6.37
C PRO A 31 19.70 -25.89 5.64
N PHE A 32 19.07 -27.03 5.95
CA PHE A 32 19.22 -28.25 5.14
C PHE A 32 18.49 -28.00 3.82
N ILE A 33 19.24 -27.50 2.86
CA ILE A 33 18.74 -27.24 1.53
C ILE A 33 19.31 -28.34 0.64
N ASN A 34 18.44 -29.26 0.19
CA ASN A 34 18.80 -30.39 -0.68
C ASN A 34 19.91 -31.30 -0.10
N GLY A 35 19.96 -31.47 1.21
CA GLY A 35 20.98 -32.33 1.85
C GLY A 35 22.39 -31.72 1.92
N ARG A 36 22.54 -30.43 1.59
CA ARG A 36 23.81 -29.70 1.68
C ARG A 36 23.73 -28.59 2.71
N ILE A 37 24.75 -28.51 3.56
CA ILE A 37 24.95 -27.37 4.48
C ILE A 37 25.67 -26.28 3.68
N VAL A 38 25.10 -25.08 3.63
CA VAL A 38 25.77 -23.91 3.07
C VAL A 38 26.58 -23.25 4.19
N PRO A 39 27.90 -23.21 4.11
CA PRO A 39 28.71 -22.55 5.12
C PRO A 39 28.31 -21.08 5.29
N GLY A 40 28.04 -20.64 6.53
CA GLY A 40 27.63 -19.29 6.84
C GLY A 40 26.13 -19.01 6.76
N ALA A 41 25.28 -19.96 6.34
CA ALA A 41 23.85 -19.78 6.24
C ALA A 41 23.17 -19.51 7.59
N GLU A 42 23.66 -20.09 8.68
CA GLU A 42 23.16 -19.79 10.04
C GLU A 42 23.40 -18.33 10.42
N ARG A 43 24.59 -17.82 10.11
CA ARG A 43 24.93 -16.41 10.33
C ARG A 43 24.10 -15.48 9.46
N ASP A 44 23.86 -15.84 8.20
CA ASP A 44 22.96 -15.11 7.31
C ASP A 44 21.54 -15.01 7.91
N LEU A 45 21.00 -16.13 8.41
CA LEU A 45 19.66 -16.15 9.02
C LEU A 45 19.60 -15.32 10.30
N GLU A 46 20.61 -15.44 11.15
CA GLU A 46 20.73 -14.63 12.37
C GLU A 46 20.63 -13.13 12.07
N TYR A 47 21.48 -12.65 11.16
CA TYR A 47 21.51 -11.22 10.83
C TYR A 47 20.30 -10.77 10.02
N ALA A 48 19.74 -11.63 9.18
CA ALA A 48 18.46 -11.35 8.51
C ALA A 48 17.32 -11.18 9.53
N LEU A 49 17.23 -12.04 10.54
CA LEU A 49 16.24 -11.94 11.61
C LEU A 49 16.45 -10.69 12.48
N LYS A 50 17.69 -10.37 12.88
CA LYS A 50 18.02 -9.16 13.63
C LYS A 50 17.63 -7.89 12.85
N PHE A 51 18.01 -7.82 11.58
CA PHE A 51 17.63 -6.74 10.69
C PHE A 51 16.10 -6.59 10.56
N LEU A 52 15.40 -7.68 10.30
CA LEU A 52 13.95 -7.65 10.16
C LEU A 52 13.25 -7.27 11.47
N TYR A 53 13.74 -7.76 12.61
CA TYR A 53 13.19 -7.45 13.91
C TYR A 53 13.37 -5.99 14.31
N SER A 54 14.35 -5.28 13.76
CA SER A 54 14.48 -3.83 13.96
C SER A 54 13.27 -3.02 13.45
N TYR A 55 12.42 -3.66 12.61
CA TYR A 55 11.16 -3.11 12.12
C TYR A 55 9.92 -3.65 12.86
N ASN A 56 10.07 -4.18 14.07
CA ASN A 56 8.97 -4.77 14.86
C ASN A 56 7.81 -3.79 15.13
N GLY A 57 8.08 -2.48 15.16
CA GLY A 57 7.07 -1.43 15.24
C GLY A 57 6.26 -1.22 13.94
N SER A 58 6.51 -1.96 12.84
CA SER A 58 5.81 -1.80 11.57
C SER A 58 5.68 -3.12 10.81
N SER A 59 4.60 -3.88 11.07
CA SER A 59 4.31 -5.15 10.40
C SER A 59 4.32 -5.04 8.87
N ALA A 60 3.90 -3.91 8.31
CA ALA A 60 3.92 -3.69 6.86
C ALA A 60 5.36 -3.60 6.31
N THR A 61 6.25 -2.88 7.00
CA THR A 61 7.67 -2.75 6.64
C THR A 61 8.38 -4.09 6.83
N PHE A 62 8.18 -4.74 7.97
CA PHE A 62 8.67 -6.08 8.24
C PHE A 62 8.31 -7.05 7.11
N ASN A 63 7.03 -7.17 6.76
CA ASN A 63 6.56 -8.08 5.73
C ASN A 63 7.13 -7.76 4.33
N SER A 64 7.29 -6.49 4.01
CA SER A 64 7.88 -6.06 2.74
C SER A 64 9.35 -6.44 2.65
N TYR A 65 10.13 -6.16 3.69
CA TYR A 65 11.56 -6.47 3.74
C TYR A 65 11.81 -7.97 3.85
N ARG A 66 11.05 -8.68 4.70
CA ARG A 66 11.12 -10.14 4.80
C ARG A 66 10.98 -10.82 3.45
N ARG A 67 10.03 -10.38 2.63
CA ARG A 67 9.80 -10.95 1.29
C ARG A 67 11.06 -10.88 0.43
N GLU A 68 11.73 -9.75 0.41
CA GLU A 68 12.90 -9.55 -0.45
C GLU A 68 14.16 -10.22 0.14
N ILE A 69 14.37 -10.10 1.45
CA ILE A 69 15.50 -10.74 2.13
C ILE A 69 15.41 -12.26 2.04
N GLU A 70 14.23 -12.84 2.26
CA GLU A 70 14.07 -14.29 2.15
C GLU A 70 14.26 -14.80 0.71
N ARG A 71 13.87 -14.03 -0.31
CA ARG A 71 14.19 -14.34 -1.70
C ARG A 71 15.70 -14.41 -1.93
N LEU A 72 16.45 -13.46 -1.36
CA LEU A 72 17.91 -13.42 -1.45
C LEU A 72 18.52 -14.64 -0.74
N LEU A 73 18.12 -14.94 0.50
CA LEU A 73 18.58 -16.11 1.25
C LEU A 73 18.33 -17.40 0.46
N GLN A 74 17.11 -17.58 -0.04
CA GLN A 74 16.76 -18.80 -0.77
C GLN A 74 17.51 -18.93 -2.09
N TRP A 75 17.70 -17.84 -2.83
CA TRP A 75 18.49 -17.85 -4.05
C TRP A 75 19.96 -18.18 -3.76
N ALA A 76 20.58 -17.47 -2.83
CA ALA A 76 21.99 -17.69 -2.48
C ALA A 76 22.25 -19.11 -2.01
N TRP A 77 21.41 -19.63 -1.12
CA TRP A 77 21.62 -20.97 -0.56
C TRP A 77 21.25 -22.10 -1.51
N ARG A 78 20.13 -21.96 -2.28
CA ARG A 78 19.61 -23.06 -3.12
C ARG A 78 20.18 -23.06 -4.53
N ILE A 79 20.46 -21.89 -5.09
CA ILE A 79 20.89 -21.75 -6.48
C ILE A 79 22.39 -21.56 -6.56
N GLU A 80 22.94 -20.59 -5.80
CA GLU A 80 24.38 -20.29 -5.82
C GLU A 80 25.20 -21.17 -4.89
N GLY A 81 24.60 -21.76 -3.84
CA GLY A 81 25.30 -22.58 -2.84
C GLY A 81 26.27 -21.77 -1.96
N THR A 82 26.00 -20.49 -1.74
CA THR A 82 26.85 -19.56 -0.99
C THR A 82 26.08 -18.79 0.08
N ALA A 83 26.80 -18.23 1.05
CA ALA A 83 26.26 -17.33 2.04
C ALA A 83 25.90 -15.96 1.42
N VAL A 84 24.99 -15.22 2.08
CA VAL A 84 24.49 -13.91 1.64
C VAL A 84 25.40 -12.77 2.08
N ILE A 85 25.97 -12.85 3.27
CA ILE A 85 26.80 -11.76 3.84
C ILE A 85 27.98 -11.41 2.92
N PRO A 86 28.77 -12.36 2.37
CA PRO A 86 29.93 -12.08 1.53
C PRO A 86 29.61 -11.78 0.06
N LEU A 87 28.32 -11.71 -0.34
CA LEU A 87 27.97 -11.47 -1.75
C LEU A 87 28.51 -10.14 -2.26
N ARG A 88 29.09 -10.20 -3.45
CA ARG A 88 29.62 -9.04 -4.15
C ARG A 88 28.61 -8.49 -5.15
N ARG A 89 28.94 -7.35 -5.73
CA ARG A 89 28.10 -6.62 -6.67
C ARG A 89 27.59 -7.50 -7.83
N GLU A 90 28.46 -8.28 -8.44
CA GLU A 90 28.15 -9.13 -9.59
C GLU A 90 27.07 -10.16 -9.25
N GLN A 91 27.21 -10.80 -8.06
CA GLN A 91 26.24 -11.76 -7.57
C GLN A 91 24.89 -11.12 -7.23
N ILE A 92 24.89 -9.90 -6.69
CA ILE A 92 23.65 -9.15 -6.48
C ILE A 92 22.98 -8.81 -7.83
N GLU A 93 23.74 -8.45 -8.87
CA GLU A 93 23.18 -8.25 -10.21
C GLU A 93 22.56 -9.54 -10.78
N GLU A 94 23.17 -10.68 -10.53
CA GLU A 94 22.62 -12.00 -10.92
C GLU A 94 21.34 -12.33 -10.15
N PHE A 95 21.32 -12.06 -8.85
CA PHE A 95 20.08 -12.16 -8.08
C PHE A 95 18.95 -11.29 -8.66
N ILE A 96 19.23 -10.07 -9.08
CA ILE A 96 18.20 -9.23 -9.71
C ILE A 96 17.75 -9.82 -11.05
N ARG A 97 18.67 -10.36 -11.87
CA ARG A 97 18.29 -11.10 -13.10
C ARG A 97 17.38 -12.28 -12.79
N PHE A 98 17.74 -13.06 -11.76
CA PHE A 98 16.94 -14.18 -11.28
C PHE A 98 15.54 -13.70 -10.85
N CYS A 99 15.40 -12.60 -10.11
CA CYS A 99 14.13 -12.03 -9.73
C CYS A 99 13.27 -11.60 -10.94
N CYS A 100 13.90 -11.19 -12.04
CA CYS A 100 13.19 -10.83 -13.27
C CYS A 100 12.65 -12.05 -14.02
N LYS A 101 13.34 -13.19 -13.94
CA LYS A 101 12.95 -14.44 -14.62
C LYS A 101 13.23 -15.66 -13.71
N PRO A 102 12.47 -15.81 -12.62
CA PRO A 102 12.65 -16.94 -11.71
C PRO A 102 12.16 -18.24 -12.36
N PRO A 103 12.64 -19.40 -11.89
CA PRO A 103 12.15 -20.70 -12.34
C PRO A 103 10.63 -20.86 -12.11
N LEU A 104 9.93 -21.54 -13.00
CA LEU A 104 8.47 -21.71 -12.92
C LEU A 104 8.01 -22.33 -11.60
N ALA A 105 8.80 -23.23 -11.02
CA ALA A 105 8.51 -23.82 -9.71
C ALA A 105 8.49 -22.79 -8.55
N TRP A 106 9.09 -21.62 -8.74
CA TRP A 106 9.15 -20.54 -7.75
C TRP A 106 8.01 -19.52 -7.90
N ILE A 107 7.14 -19.68 -8.93
CA ILE A 107 6.08 -18.74 -9.24
C ILE A 107 4.72 -19.38 -8.92
N GLY A 108 3.95 -18.74 -8.06
CA GLY A 108 2.55 -19.06 -7.80
C GLY A 108 1.58 -18.15 -8.56
N THR A 109 0.31 -18.54 -8.57
CA THR A 109 -0.80 -17.73 -9.12
C THR A 109 -1.68 -17.12 -8.03
N LYS A 110 -1.42 -17.45 -6.77
CA LYS A 110 -2.18 -16.97 -5.61
C LYS A 110 -1.22 -16.54 -4.49
N ASN A 111 -1.60 -15.50 -3.77
CA ASN A 111 -0.88 -15.10 -2.58
C ASN A 111 -1.37 -15.96 -1.40
N LEU A 112 -0.63 -16.96 -1.04
CA LEU A 112 -0.95 -17.94 0.01
C LEU A 112 -0.23 -17.61 1.32
N ALA A 113 -0.80 -18.12 2.43
CA ALA A 113 -0.16 -18.03 3.74
C ALA A 113 1.19 -18.78 3.72
N ARG A 114 2.20 -18.17 4.33
CA ARG A 114 3.57 -18.71 4.38
C ARG A 114 3.65 -19.94 5.30
N PHE A 115 3.00 -19.84 6.44
CA PHE A 115 2.93 -20.89 7.45
C PHE A 115 1.48 -21.23 7.76
N LYS A 116 1.23 -22.48 8.09
CA LYS A 116 -0.10 -22.99 8.46
C LYS A 116 -0.04 -23.55 9.88
N ASN A 117 -1.12 -23.41 10.66
CA ASN A 117 -1.24 -24.06 11.96
C ASN A 117 -1.60 -25.53 11.75
N ARG A 118 -0.86 -26.44 12.41
CA ARG A 118 -1.17 -27.87 12.52
C ARG A 118 -1.13 -28.29 13.99
N ALA A 119 -1.58 -29.51 14.29
CA ALA A 119 -1.66 -30.03 15.67
C ALA A 119 -0.32 -29.99 16.45
N GLY A 120 0.82 -29.98 15.77
CA GLY A 120 2.15 -29.89 16.38
C GLY A 120 2.80 -28.50 16.33
N GLY A 121 2.04 -27.43 15.98
CA GLY A 121 2.59 -26.07 15.85
C GLY A 121 2.48 -25.48 14.45
N ARG A 122 3.27 -24.44 14.20
CA ARG A 122 3.32 -23.78 12.89
C ARG A 122 4.28 -24.47 11.96
N VAL A 123 3.83 -24.79 10.75
CA VAL A 123 4.63 -25.44 9.71
C VAL A 123 4.68 -24.61 8.42
N PRO A 124 5.80 -24.62 7.69
CA PRO A 124 5.91 -23.97 6.40
C PRO A 124 4.86 -24.50 5.40
N SER A 125 4.29 -23.63 4.59
CA SER A 125 3.34 -24.01 3.56
C SER A 125 4.07 -24.48 2.30
N GLU A 126 3.86 -25.71 1.89
CA GLU A 126 4.42 -26.29 0.66
C GLU A 126 3.86 -25.65 -0.62
N GLU A 127 2.66 -25.08 -0.55
CA GLU A 127 2.00 -24.41 -1.67
C GLU A 127 2.46 -22.96 -1.86
N TRP A 128 3.13 -22.38 -0.86
CA TRP A 128 3.61 -21.02 -0.94
C TRP A 128 4.73 -20.90 -1.99
N ARG A 129 4.76 -19.73 -2.67
CA ARG A 129 5.83 -19.40 -3.63
C ARG A 129 6.34 -17.99 -3.38
N PRO A 130 7.66 -17.76 -3.55
CA PRO A 130 8.26 -16.42 -3.32
C PRO A 130 7.83 -15.39 -4.37
N PHE A 131 7.48 -15.82 -5.57
CA PHE A 131 6.97 -14.97 -6.64
C PHE A 131 5.52 -15.30 -6.93
N VAL A 132 4.71 -14.30 -7.29
CA VAL A 132 3.29 -14.50 -7.62
C VAL A 132 2.98 -13.75 -8.91
N ALA A 133 2.60 -14.50 -9.93
CA ALA A 133 2.03 -13.92 -11.13
C ALA A 133 0.64 -13.36 -10.81
N SER A 134 0.35 -12.15 -11.25
CA SER A 134 -0.92 -11.49 -11.02
C SER A 134 -1.36 -10.79 -12.30
N VAL A 135 -2.65 -10.67 -12.48
CA VAL A 135 -3.29 -9.84 -13.50
C VAL A 135 -3.88 -8.60 -12.85
N SER A 136 -4.14 -7.57 -13.64
CA SER A 136 -4.83 -6.38 -13.16
C SER A 136 -6.24 -6.72 -12.67
N LYS A 137 -6.82 -5.83 -11.84
CA LYS A 137 -8.19 -6.03 -11.35
C LYS A 137 -9.21 -6.10 -12.49
N ALA A 138 -9.02 -5.31 -13.54
CA ALA A 138 -9.88 -5.30 -14.72
C ALA A 138 -9.81 -6.65 -15.48
N GLU A 139 -8.59 -7.14 -15.72
CA GLU A 139 -8.36 -8.45 -16.34
C GLU A 139 -8.94 -9.60 -15.50
N HIS A 140 -8.77 -9.55 -14.16
CA HIS A 140 -9.37 -10.54 -13.27
C HIS A 140 -10.91 -10.55 -13.35
N LYS A 141 -11.55 -9.37 -13.40
CA LYS A 141 -13.00 -9.25 -13.61
C LYS A 141 -13.44 -9.76 -15.00
N ALA A 142 -12.59 -9.63 -16.01
CA ALA A 142 -12.80 -10.20 -17.34
C ALA A 142 -12.52 -11.71 -17.42
N GLY A 143 -12.23 -12.37 -16.28
CA GLY A 143 -11.98 -13.82 -16.23
C GLY A 143 -10.57 -14.24 -16.66
N ILE A 144 -9.65 -13.29 -16.92
CA ILE A 144 -8.28 -13.58 -17.33
C ILE A 144 -7.51 -14.14 -16.13
N LYS A 145 -6.86 -15.29 -16.32
CA LYS A 145 -6.06 -15.95 -15.29
C LYS A 145 -4.59 -15.55 -15.41
N PRO A 146 -3.85 -15.45 -14.26
CA PRO A 146 -2.42 -15.19 -14.28
C PRO A 146 -1.65 -16.28 -15.05
N ASN A 147 -0.73 -15.85 -15.92
CA ASN A 147 0.17 -16.73 -16.65
C ASN A 147 1.57 -16.70 -16.06
N VAL A 148 1.99 -17.79 -15.41
CA VAL A 148 3.32 -17.88 -14.78
C VAL A 148 4.47 -17.80 -15.79
N LYS A 149 4.26 -18.22 -17.06
CA LYS A 149 5.28 -18.14 -18.11
C LYS A 149 5.58 -16.70 -18.55
N GLN A 150 4.64 -15.78 -18.32
CA GLN A 150 4.76 -14.36 -18.65
C GLN A 150 5.12 -13.51 -17.43
N PHE A 151 5.50 -14.15 -16.33
CA PHE A 151 5.89 -13.41 -15.13
C PHE A 151 7.07 -12.48 -15.41
N TYR A 152 6.88 -11.22 -15.07
CA TYR A 152 7.93 -10.21 -14.98
C TYR A 152 7.58 -9.22 -13.86
N PRO A 153 8.52 -8.86 -12.98
CA PRO A 153 8.23 -7.93 -11.90
C PRO A 153 8.02 -6.51 -12.43
N SER A 154 7.08 -5.78 -11.83
CA SER A 154 6.90 -4.36 -12.15
C SER A 154 8.15 -3.55 -11.77
N GLN A 155 8.36 -2.38 -12.39
CA GLN A 155 9.44 -1.48 -12.03
C GLN A 155 9.39 -1.05 -10.55
N ALA A 156 8.18 -0.94 -9.98
CA ALA A 156 7.99 -0.67 -8.56
C ALA A 156 8.49 -1.84 -7.69
N ALA A 157 8.25 -3.08 -8.10
CA ALA A 157 8.75 -4.27 -7.40
C ALA A 157 10.28 -4.35 -7.44
N ILE A 158 10.89 -4.10 -8.61
CA ILE A 158 12.35 -4.07 -8.74
C ILE A 158 12.97 -2.99 -7.83
N ARG A 159 12.39 -1.79 -7.79
CA ARG A 159 12.83 -0.71 -6.88
C ARG A 159 12.68 -1.10 -5.41
N ALA A 160 11.61 -1.80 -5.04
CA ALA A 160 11.38 -2.28 -3.68
C ALA A 160 12.43 -3.33 -3.28
N THR A 161 12.78 -4.25 -4.19
CA THR A 161 13.87 -5.22 -3.98
C THR A 161 15.19 -4.48 -3.70
N PHE A 162 15.60 -3.54 -4.57
CA PHE A 162 16.81 -2.75 -4.34
C PHE A 162 16.79 -1.99 -3.01
N THR A 163 15.63 -1.45 -2.62
CA THR A 163 15.50 -0.72 -1.35
C THR A 163 15.70 -1.64 -0.15
N ALA A 164 15.07 -2.82 -0.15
CA ALA A 164 15.20 -3.79 0.93
C ALA A 164 16.64 -4.31 1.06
N LEU A 165 17.24 -4.70 -0.08
CA LEU A 165 18.63 -5.19 -0.09
C LEU A 165 19.62 -4.09 0.35
N SER A 166 19.48 -2.88 -0.17
CA SER A 166 20.36 -1.77 0.21
C SER A 166 20.26 -1.45 1.71
N SER A 167 19.05 -1.54 2.30
CA SER A 167 18.85 -1.35 3.73
C SER A 167 19.48 -2.48 4.55
N PHE A 168 19.35 -3.73 4.09
CA PHE A 168 19.97 -4.88 4.75
C PHE A 168 21.48 -4.80 4.72
N TYR A 169 22.08 -4.58 3.56
CA TYR A 169 23.54 -4.46 3.47
C TYR A 169 24.09 -3.22 4.19
N LYS A 170 23.32 -2.13 4.27
CA LYS A 170 23.68 -1.00 5.12
C LYS A 170 23.70 -1.39 6.60
N TYR A 171 22.75 -2.19 7.06
CA TYR A 171 22.72 -2.73 8.42
C TYR A 171 23.95 -3.61 8.69
N LEU A 172 24.33 -4.48 7.75
CA LEU A 172 25.53 -5.31 7.87
C LEU A 172 26.83 -4.49 7.94
N VAL A 173 26.90 -3.36 7.20
CA VAL A 173 28.04 -2.41 7.32
C VAL A 173 28.07 -1.75 8.69
N GLN A 174 26.89 -1.37 9.25
CA GLN A 174 26.80 -0.73 10.56
C GLN A 174 27.14 -1.68 11.72
N ASP A 175 26.99 -2.98 11.50
CA ASP A 175 27.37 -4.05 12.46
C ASP A 175 28.80 -4.60 12.17
N ASP A 176 29.61 -3.90 11.38
CA ASP A 176 31.01 -4.23 11.04
C ASP A 176 31.19 -5.65 10.45
N LEU A 177 30.21 -6.17 9.73
CA LEU A 177 30.25 -7.49 9.10
C LEU A 177 30.81 -7.47 7.69
N ILE A 178 30.70 -6.34 7.03
CA ILE A 178 31.19 -6.07 5.68
C ILE A 178 31.65 -4.61 5.57
N ASP A 179 32.64 -4.35 4.73
CA ASP A 179 33.21 -3.01 4.58
C ASP A 179 32.37 -2.06 3.73
N ALA A 180 31.59 -2.59 2.78
CA ALA A 180 30.83 -1.79 1.84
C ALA A 180 29.51 -2.44 1.41
N ASN A 181 28.53 -1.61 1.09
CA ASN A 181 27.24 -2.06 0.57
C ASN A 181 27.31 -2.39 -0.92
N PRO A 182 27.23 -3.66 -1.35
CA PRO A 182 27.36 -4.06 -2.76
C PRO A 182 26.20 -3.58 -3.63
N VAL A 183 25.08 -3.16 -3.03
CA VAL A 183 23.86 -2.75 -3.74
C VAL A 183 23.90 -1.28 -4.13
N ALA A 184 24.67 -0.43 -3.43
CA ALA A 184 24.61 1.02 -3.57
C ALA A 184 24.93 1.50 -5.00
N LEU A 185 26.02 1.00 -5.59
CA LEU A 185 26.44 1.37 -6.95
C LEU A 185 25.52 0.81 -8.04
N ILE A 186 24.98 -0.39 -7.83
CA ILE A 186 24.03 -1.01 -8.77
C ILE A 186 22.79 -0.17 -8.89
N ARG A 187 22.24 0.29 -7.75
CA ARG A 187 21.03 1.12 -7.70
C ARG A 187 21.14 2.42 -8.48
N GLN A 188 22.31 3.07 -8.45
CA GLN A 188 22.53 4.36 -9.14
C GLN A 188 22.62 4.21 -10.66
N LYS A 189 23.23 3.12 -11.16
CA LYS A 189 23.54 2.90 -12.59
C LYS A 189 22.82 1.67 -13.16
N SER A 190 21.73 1.22 -12.54
CA SER A 190 21.08 -0.03 -12.89
C SER A 190 20.37 0.01 -14.23
N LYS A 191 20.74 -0.93 -15.11
CA LYS A 191 20.00 -1.27 -16.34
C LYS A 191 18.62 -1.89 -16.07
N PHE A 192 18.36 -2.35 -14.85
CA PHE A 192 17.08 -2.95 -14.45
C PHE A 192 16.05 -1.89 -14.07
N ILE A 193 16.49 -0.70 -13.68
CA ILE A 193 15.59 0.41 -13.33
C ILE A 193 15.49 1.34 -14.54
N ARG A 194 14.38 1.26 -15.25
CA ARG A 194 14.09 2.23 -16.30
C ARG A 194 13.86 3.60 -15.67
N LYS A 195 14.55 4.61 -16.15
CA LYS A 195 14.26 6.01 -15.86
C LYS A 195 13.09 6.41 -16.75
N ASP A 196 11.88 6.19 -16.28
CA ASP A 196 10.69 6.73 -16.92
C ASP A 196 10.73 8.25 -16.78
N HIS A 197 11.00 8.96 -17.84
CA HIS A 197 10.95 10.42 -17.90
C HIS A 197 9.50 10.93 -17.94
N GLN A 198 8.54 10.07 -18.29
CA GLN A 198 7.13 10.39 -18.20
C GLN A 198 6.63 10.08 -16.77
N ARG A 199 6.13 11.10 -16.08
CA ARG A 199 5.41 10.91 -14.82
C ARG A 199 4.18 10.06 -15.11
N ALA A 200 4.03 8.94 -14.40
CA ALA A 200 2.80 8.18 -14.48
C ALA A 200 1.61 9.08 -14.10
N PRO A 201 0.55 9.13 -14.91
CA PRO A 201 -0.61 9.97 -14.63
C PRO A 201 -1.18 9.61 -13.25
N VAL A 202 -1.67 10.63 -12.54
CA VAL A 202 -2.35 10.44 -11.27
C VAL A 202 -3.67 9.72 -11.56
N ARG A 203 -3.85 8.55 -10.98
CA ARG A 203 -5.07 7.75 -11.13
C ARG A 203 -6.17 8.37 -10.28
N ARG A 204 -7.13 9.01 -10.94
CA ARG A 204 -8.28 9.69 -10.34
C ARG A 204 -9.55 9.34 -11.11
N ILE A 205 -10.71 9.54 -10.50
CA ILE A 205 -12.00 9.50 -11.19
C ILE A 205 -12.35 10.90 -11.70
N SER A 206 -13.16 10.99 -12.75
CA SER A 206 -13.65 12.26 -13.29
C SER A 206 -14.71 12.88 -12.36
N ASN A 207 -15.03 14.16 -12.57
CA ASN A 207 -16.10 14.82 -11.81
C ASN A 207 -17.45 14.13 -12.04
N LEU A 208 -17.76 13.77 -13.29
CA LEU A 208 -18.95 13.01 -13.63
C LEU A 208 -19.01 11.68 -12.85
N GLN A 209 -17.92 10.92 -12.85
CA GLN A 209 -17.86 9.66 -12.09
C GLN A 209 -18.01 9.89 -10.58
N TRP A 210 -17.46 11.00 -10.05
CA TRP A 210 -17.58 11.33 -8.63
C TRP A 210 -19.02 11.67 -8.26
N ASP A 211 -19.73 12.45 -9.08
CA ASP A 211 -21.15 12.78 -8.86
C ASP A 211 -21.99 11.52 -8.85
N TYR A 212 -21.80 10.62 -9.83
CA TYR A 212 -22.46 9.32 -9.86
C TYR A 212 -22.14 8.44 -8.64
N VAL A 213 -20.90 8.46 -8.15
CA VAL A 213 -20.49 7.72 -6.94
C VAL A 213 -21.23 8.24 -5.71
N LEU A 214 -21.33 9.56 -5.54
CA LEU A 214 -22.06 10.16 -4.41
C LEU A 214 -23.54 9.84 -4.48
N GLU A 215 -24.18 10.06 -5.61
CA GLU A 215 -25.60 9.75 -5.81
C GLU A 215 -25.88 8.26 -5.57
N THR A 216 -25.03 7.37 -6.08
CA THR A 216 -25.17 5.93 -5.84
C THR A 216 -25.03 5.60 -4.35
N ALA A 217 -24.08 6.22 -3.64
CA ALA A 217 -23.92 6.01 -2.20
C ALA A 217 -25.15 6.53 -1.41
N GLU A 218 -25.79 7.61 -1.87
CA GLU A 218 -27.03 8.15 -1.30
C GLU A 218 -28.21 7.21 -1.55
N GLN A 219 -28.37 6.69 -2.77
CA GLN A 219 -29.40 5.70 -3.09
C GLN A 219 -29.23 4.44 -2.24
N MET A 220 -28.00 3.94 -2.12
CA MET A 220 -27.69 2.80 -1.24
C MET A 220 -28.12 3.08 0.21
N ALA A 221 -27.89 4.28 0.73
CA ALA A 221 -28.28 4.66 2.09
C ALA A 221 -29.80 4.80 2.27
N GLN A 222 -30.52 5.16 1.20
CA GLN A 222 -32.00 5.19 1.19
C GLN A 222 -32.58 3.78 1.17
N GLU A 223 -31.98 2.87 0.38
CA GLU A 223 -32.38 1.46 0.30
C GLU A 223 -32.12 0.72 1.61
N GLU A 224 -30.91 0.88 2.14
CA GLU A 224 -30.46 0.23 3.38
C GLU A 224 -29.70 1.23 4.27
N PRO A 225 -30.26 1.64 5.43
CA PRO A 225 -29.67 2.68 6.29
C PRO A 225 -28.21 2.41 6.71
N GLN A 226 -27.77 1.14 6.74
CA GLN A 226 -26.35 0.82 7.02
C GLN A 226 -25.37 1.43 6.04
N HIS A 227 -25.80 1.82 4.84
CA HIS A 227 -24.99 2.48 3.82
C HIS A 227 -24.77 3.99 4.08
N GLU A 228 -25.41 4.57 5.10
CA GLU A 228 -25.00 5.90 5.61
C GLU A 228 -23.51 5.91 5.99
N ARG A 229 -23.02 4.78 6.48
CA ARG A 229 -21.60 4.57 6.70
C ARG A 229 -20.79 4.59 5.40
N THR A 230 -21.31 4.03 4.30
CA THR A 230 -20.65 4.02 2.99
C THR A 230 -20.50 5.45 2.49
N LEU A 231 -21.57 6.22 2.51
CA LEU A 231 -21.58 7.64 2.11
C LEU A 231 -20.59 8.46 2.94
N PHE A 232 -20.57 8.26 4.26
CA PHE A 232 -19.64 8.98 5.15
C PHE A 232 -18.17 8.62 4.86
N ILE A 233 -17.86 7.33 4.63
CA ILE A 233 -16.52 6.90 4.24
C ILE A 233 -16.06 7.56 2.94
N MET A 234 -16.95 7.63 1.92
CA MET A 234 -16.64 8.28 0.65
C MET A 234 -16.27 9.75 0.84
N ASN A 235 -17.06 10.48 1.63
CA ASN A 235 -16.80 11.89 1.96
C ASN A 235 -15.48 12.06 2.73
N CYS A 236 -15.17 11.19 3.72
CA CYS A 236 -13.92 11.25 4.46
C CYS A 236 -12.69 11.07 3.54
N LEU A 237 -12.77 10.13 2.60
CA LEU A 237 -11.66 9.85 1.69
C LEU A 237 -11.43 10.95 0.65
N PHE A 238 -12.51 11.57 0.20
CA PHE A 238 -12.47 12.64 -0.81
C PHE A 238 -12.17 14.00 -0.18
N ALA A 239 -12.99 14.47 0.77
CA ALA A 239 -12.92 15.82 1.29
C ALA A 239 -11.81 16.05 2.32
N MET A 240 -11.43 15.01 3.08
CA MET A 240 -10.36 15.09 4.08
C MET A 240 -9.08 14.38 3.64
N TYR A 241 -9.02 13.83 2.45
CA TYR A 241 -7.88 13.08 1.91
C TYR A 241 -7.34 11.99 2.85
N LEU A 242 -8.21 11.36 3.65
CA LEU A 242 -7.77 10.35 4.61
C LEU A 242 -7.17 9.14 3.91
N ARG A 243 -6.10 8.61 4.49
CA ARG A 243 -5.61 7.29 4.09
C ARG A 243 -6.54 6.23 4.66
N ILE A 244 -6.70 5.13 3.96
CA ILE A 244 -7.56 4.03 4.42
C ILE A 244 -7.19 3.53 5.84
N SER A 245 -5.91 3.59 6.21
CA SER A 245 -5.44 3.24 7.55
C SER A 245 -5.85 4.25 8.62
N GLU A 246 -6.22 5.46 8.24
CA GLU A 246 -6.65 6.52 9.14
C GLU A 246 -8.16 6.47 9.42
N LEU A 247 -8.89 5.56 8.76
CA LEU A 247 -10.31 5.29 9.00
C LEU A 247 -10.54 4.09 9.93
N VAL A 248 -9.52 3.30 10.22
CA VAL A 248 -9.64 2.07 11.00
C VAL A 248 -8.84 2.17 12.29
N ALA A 249 -9.35 1.51 13.34
CA ALA A 249 -8.60 1.37 14.58
C ALA A 249 -7.53 0.28 14.44
N ASP A 250 -6.32 0.58 14.89
CA ASP A 250 -5.21 -0.35 15.03
C ASP A 250 -4.54 -0.17 16.40
N GLU A 251 -3.43 -0.87 16.65
CA GLU A 251 -2.68 -0.78 17.90
C GLU A 251 -2.13 0.62 18.22
N ARG A 252 -2.05 1.49 17.21
CA ARG A 252 -1.43 2.83 17.31
C ARG A 252 -2.45 3.94 17.50
N SER A 253 -3.63 3.80 16.90
CA SER A 253 -4.63 4.84 16.85
C SER A 253 -6.03 4.27 16.70
N MET A 254 -6.97 4.86 17.40
CA MET A 254 -8.39 4.67 17.22
C MET A 254 -9.02 6.01 16.84
N PRO A 255 -9.29 6.26 15.55
CA PRO A 255 -9.95 7.50 15.14
C PRO A 255 -11.36 7.58 15.70
N THR A 256 -11.71 8.70 16.28
CA THR A 256 -12.98 8.95 16.98
C THR A 256 -13.71 10.17 16.43
N MET A 257 -14.99 10.29 16.78
CA MET A 257 -15.75 11.50 16.49
C MET A 257 -15.19 12.73 17.23
N GLY A 258 -14.59 12.55 18.42
CA GLY A 258 -13.96 13.62 19.19
C GLY A 258 -12.67 14.17 18.58
N ASP A 259 -12.17 13.57 17.49
CA ASP A 259 -11.06 14.13 16.71
C ASP A 259 -11.51 15.29 15.78
N PHE A 260 -12.82 15.45 15.56
CA PHE A 260 -13.37 16.69 15.03
C PHE A 260 -13.45 17.73 16.14
N ARG A 261 -12.75 18.85 15.97
CA ARG A 261 -12.66 19.92 16.98
C ARG A 261 -12.89 21.25 16.33
N LYS A 262 -13.56 22.13 17.07
CA LYS A 262 -13.76 23.52 16.70
C LYS A 262 -12.70 24.39 17.36
N ASP A 263 -12.08 25.31 16.62
CA ASP A 263 -11.16 26.29 17.17
C ASP A 263 -11.90 27.51 17.77
N LEU A 264 -11.14 28.49 18.27
CA LEU A 264 -11.69 29.70 18.88
C LEU A 264 -12.40 30.61 17.86
N ASP A 265 -12.03 30.52 16.59
CA ASP A 265 -12.60 31.31 15.50
C ASP A 265 -13.84 30.63 14.89
N GLY A 266 -14.17 29.45 15.38
CA GLY A 266 -15.33 28.69 14.92
C GLY A 266 -15.07 27.73 13.78
N ASN A 267 -13.82 27.57 13.31
CA ASN A 267 -13.45 26.67 12.25
C ASN A 267 -13.37 25.22 12.75
N TRP A 268 -13.75 24.29 11.90
CA TRP A 268 -13.67 22.87 12.22
C TRP A 268 -12.42 22.22 11.64
N TRP A 269 -11.79 21.39 12.46
CA TRP A 269 -10.57 20.67 12.16
C TRP A 269 -10.72 19.20 12.52
N PHE A 270 -10.08 18.32 11.75
CA PHE A 270 -9.98 16.90 12.08
C PHE A 270 -8.53 16.54 12.40
N HIS A 271 -8.32 16.02 13.61
CA HIS A 271 -6.98 15.62 14.09
C HIS A 271 -6.69 14.17 13.74
N VAL A 272 -5.58 13.92 13.05
CA VAL A 272 -5.19 12.58 12.58
C VAL A 272 -3.82 12.22 13.09
N THR A 273 -3.70 11.03 13.65
CA THR A 273 -2.41 10.37 13.89
C THR A 273 -2.08 9.49 12.68
N GLY A 274 -1.13 9.91 11.88
CA GLY A 274 -0.75 9.24 10.63
C GLY A 274 0.42 8.26 10.79
N LYS A 275 0.90 7.77 9.64
CA LYS A 275 2.05 6.85 9.55
C LYS A 275 3.29 7.46 10.23
N GLY A 276 3.93 6.68 11.12
CA GLY A 276 5.12 7.11 11.86
C GLY A 276 4.80 8.01 13.06
N ASN A 277 3.59 7.93 13.60
CA ASN A 277 3.11 8.72 14.75
C ASN A 277 3.14 10.25 14.49
N LYS A 278 3.03 10.65 13.21
CA LYS A 278 2.98 12.06 12.84
C LYS A 278 1.54 12.55 12.94
N ASN A 279 1.31 13.53 13.80
CA ASN A 279 0.03 14.19 13.91
C ASN A 279 -0.09 15.26 12.82
N ARG A 280 -1.28 15.38 12.24
CA ARG A 280 -1.66 16.49 11.38
C ARG A 280 -3.10 16.90 11.66
N THR A 281 -3.40 18.13 11.35
CA THR A 281 -4.73 18.70 11.43
C THR A 281 -5.22 18.95 10.03
N ILE A 282 -6.44 18.54 9.73
CA ILE A 282 -7.06 18.66 8.40
C ILE A 282 -8.21 19.63 8.48
N THR A 283 -8.31 20.54 7.53
CA THR A 283 -9.44 21.44 7.37
C THR A 283 -10.72 20.63 7.09
N VAL A 284 -11.79 20.94 7.81
CA VAL A 284 -13.12 20.34 7.60
C VAL A 284 -14.01 21.35 6.89
N CYS A 285 -14.29 21.13 5.62
CA CYS A 285 -15.18 22.01 4.83
C CYS A 285 -16.66 21.83 5.22
N ASP A 286 -17.49 22.80 4.83
CA ASP A 286 -18.92 22.79 5.17
C ASP A 286 -19.65 21.54 4.66
N ALA A 287 -19.33 21.08 3.46
CA ALA A 287 -19.89 19.84 2.90
C ALA A 287 -19.55 18.62 3.77
N MET A 288 -18.33 18.56 4.29
CA MET A 288 -17.91 17.48 5.19
C MET A 288 -18.62 17.57 6.56
N LEU A 289 -18.87 18.78 7.06
CA LEU A 289 -19.69 18.98 8.27
C LEU A 289 -21.13 18.52 8.09
N LEU A 290 -21.71 18.73 6.92
CA LEU A 290 -23.04 18.22 6.60
C LEU A 290 -23.05 16.69 6.56
N ALA A 291 -22.06 16.08 5.93
CA ALA A 291 -21.89 14.62 5.90
C ALA A 291 -21.71 14.05 7.33
N LEU A 292 -20.92 14.71 8.17
CA LEU A 292 -20.74 14.34 9.57
C LEU A 292 -22.07 14.41 10.34
N LYS A 293 -22.82 15.51 10.24
CA LYS A 293 -24.13 15.67 10.89
C LYS A 293 -25.11 14.58 10.45
N ARG A 294 -25.14 14.26 9.16
CA ARG A 294 -25.99 13.19 8.60
C ARG A 294 -25.63 11.82 9.19
N TYR A 295 -24.35 11.46 9.17
CA TYR A 295 -23.89 10.18 9.71
C TYR A 295 -24.11 10.06 11.22
N ARG A 296 -23.88 11.14 11.97
CA ARG A 296 -24.14 11.16 13.42
C ARG A 296 -25.62 10.98 13.75
N ARG A 297 -26.51 11.60 12.95
CA ARG A 297 -27.97 11.38 13.08
C ARG A 297 -28.34 9.93 12.87
N PHE A 298 -27.76 9.26 11.87
CA PHE A 298 -27.95 7.83 11.66
C PHE A 298 -27.49 7.00 12.88
N LEU A 299 -26.44 7.42 13.56
CA LEU A 299 -25.96 6.76 14.79
C LEU A 299 -26.77 7.11 16.05
N GLY A 300 -27.79 7.95 15.95
CA GLY A 300 -28.58 8.43 17.10
C GLY A 300 -27.82 9.42 17.98
N LEU A 301 -26.81 10.12 17.45
CA LEU A 301 -25.94 11.05 18.17
C LEU A 301 -26.35 12.52 17.92
N PRO A 302 -26.00 13.45 18.84
CA PRO A 302 -26.10 14.87 18.57
C PRO A 302 -25.39 15.28 17.27
N PRO A 303 -25.83 16.33 16.56
CA PRO A 303 -25.33 16.69 15.23
C PRO A 303 -23.80 16.89 15.14
N LEU A 304 -23.23 17.46 16.18
CA LEU A 304 -21.79 17.74 16.26
C LEU A 304 -21.17 17.03 17.46
N PRO A 305 -19.91 16.56 17.35
CA PRO A 305 -19.21 15.88 18.42
C PRO A 305 -18.76 16.87 19.51
N ASN A 306 -18.63 16.33 20.72
CA ASN A 306 -17.98 17.02 21.82
C ASN A 306 -16.47 16.72 21.85
N PRO A 307 -15.64 17.65 22.33
CA PRO A 307 -14.22 17.37 22.56
C PRO A 307 -14.04 16.14 23.46
N GLY A 308 -13.19 15.20 23.03
CA GLY A 308 -12.93 13.96 23.78
C GLY A 308 -13.97 12.87 23.64
N GLU A 309 -14.98 13.03 22.78
CA GLU A 309 -15.94 11.97 22.50
C GLU A 309 -15.25 10.72 21.92
N ARG A 310 -15.50 9.56 22.53
CA ARG A 310 -14.82 8.29 22.19
C ARG A 310 -15.59 7.42 21.19
N VAL A 311 -16.66 7.91 20.61
CA VAL A 311 -17.39 7.18 19.56
C VAL A 311 -16.44 6.98 18.37
N PRO A 312 -16.26 5.74 17.87
CA PRO A 312 -15.40 5.49 16.72
C PRO A 312 -15.82 6.30 15.50
N LEU A 313 -14.85 6.80 14.73
CA LEU A 313 -15.10 7.52 13.47
C LEU A 313 -15.94 6.67 12.50
N ILE A 314 -15.56 5.40 12.35
CA ILE A 314 -16.32 4.43 11.55
C ILE A 314 -16.68 3.24 12.46
N THR A 315 -17.98 3.04 12.68
CA THR A 315 -18.51 1.94 13.46
C THR A 315 -18.67 0.67 12.62
N LYS A 316 -18.65 -0.49 13.27
CA LYS A 316 -19.04 -1.76 12.62
C LYS A 316 -20.52 -1.73 12.24
N ALA A 317 -20.91 -2.45 11.18
CA ALA A 317 -22.32 -2.62 10.82
C ALA A 317 -23.04 -3.56 11.81
N LEU A 318 -22.34 -4.60 12.23
CA LEU A 318 -22.81 -5.57 13.21
C LEU A 318 -21.88 -5.54 14.43
N GLY A 319 -22.47 -5.56 15.62
CA GLY A 319 -21.73 -5.49 16.88
C GLY A 319 -21.35 -4.05 17.27
N ARG A 320 -20.54 -3.93 18.32
CA ARG A 320 -20.08 -2.64 18.86
C ARG A 320 -18.62 -2.38 18.52
N GLY A 321 -18.24 -1.10 18.47
CA GLY A 321 -16.86 -0.67 18.36
C GLY A 321 -16.42 -0.30 16.95
N PRO A 322 -15.13 0.01 16.78
CA PRO A 322 -14.56 0.53 15.52
C PRO A 322 -14.37 -0.56 14.45
N VAL A 323 -14.32 -0.13 13.21
CA VAL A 323 -13.78 -0.95 12.14
C VAL A 323 -12.26 -1.05 12.32
N THR A 324 -11.73 -2.29 12.36
CA THR A 324 -10.31 -2.57 12.55
C THR A 324 -9.60 -3.06 11.28
N SER A 325 -10.35 -3.34 10.21
CA SER A 325 -9.82 -3.92 8.98
C SER A 325 -9.93 -2.97 7.79
N SER A 326 -8.79 -2.52 7.28
CA SER A 326 -8.72 -1.80 6.01
C SER A 326 -9.29 -2.61 4.83
N ARG A 327 -9.30 -3.94 4.93
CA ARG A 327 -9.94 -4.80 3.92
C ARG A 327 -11.44 -4.59 3.88
N ASN A 328 -12.08 -4.40 5.04
CA ASN A 328 -13.51 -4.11 5.12
C ASN A 328 -13.84 -2.77 4.45
N ILE A 329 -13.09 -1.70 4.76
CA ILE A 329 -13.26 -0.40 4.08
C ILE A 329 -13.11 -0.54 2.56
N ARG A 330 -12.10 -1.30 2.08
CA ARG A 330 -11.95 -1.55 0.63
C ARG A 330 -13.17 -2.24 0.03
N LYS A 331 -13.75 -3.21 0.74
CA LYS A 331 -14.95 -3.91 0.26
C LYS A 331 -16.13 -2.97 0.17
N ILE A 332 -16.35 -2.12 1.19
CA ILE A 332 -17.44 -1.13 1.22
C ILE A 332 -17.34 -0.17 0.01
N VAL A 333 -16.17 0.45 -0.17
CA VAL A 333 -15.93 1.39 -1.27
C VAL A 333 -16.04 0.69 -2.62
N GLN A 334 -15.54 -0.55 -2.73
CA GLN A 334 -15.61 -1.31 -3.97
C GLN A 334 -17.05 -1.67 -4.35
N THR A 335 -17.89 -2.04 -3.40
CA THR A 335 -19.31 -2.31 -3.64
C THR A 335 -20.01 -1.07 -4.20
N CYS A 336 -19.71 0.12 -3.67
CA CYS A 336 -20.24 1.37 -4.20
C CYS A 336 -19.76 1.65 -5.63
N PHE A 337 -18.46 1.50 -5.92
CA PHE A 337 -17.94 1.65 -7.29
C PHE A 337 -18.55 0.65 -8.28
N ASP A 338 -18.77 -0.58 -7.85
CA ASP A 338 -19.34 -1.61 -8.72
C ASP A 338 -20.82 -1.27 -9.05
N ARG A 339 -21.62 -0.83 -8.07
CA ARG A 339 -23.00 -0.35 -8.30
C ARG A 339 -23.02 0.94 -9.16
N THR A 340 -22.10 1.87 -8.92
CA THR A 340 -21.98 3.08 -9.75
C THR A 340 -21.67 2.72 -11.20
N TYR A 341 -20.73 1.79 -11.42
CA TYR A 341 -20.41 1.32 -12.75
C TYR A 341 -21.63 0.73 -13.45
N GLU A 342 -22.36 -0.16 -12.78
CA GLU A 342 -23.58 -0.79 -13.32
C GLU A 342 -24.64 0.25 -13.67
N ARG A 343 -24.86 1.24 -12.80
CA ARG A 343 -25.79 2.35 -13.03
C ARG A 343 -25.39 3.17 -14.25
N MET A 344 -24.14 3.62 -14.35
CA MET A 344 -23.66 4.38 -15.50
C MET A 344 -23.81 3.60 -16.82
N CYS A 345 -23.53 2.30 -16.81
CA CYS A 345 -23.73 1.46 -17.98
C CYS A 345 -25.22 1.37 -18.36
N THR A 346 -26.12 1.24 -17.39
CA THR A 346 -27.57 1.20 -17.64
C THR A 346 -28.08 2.52 -18.25
N GLU A 347 -27.43 3.63 -17.92
CA GLU A 347 -27.74 4.96 -18.44
C GLU A 347 -26.99 5.30 -19.76
N GLY A 348 -26.27 4.33 -20.36
CA GLY A 348 -25.59 4.47 -21.66
C GLY A 348 -24.24 5.20 -21.59
N LEU A 349 -23.57 5.20 -20.42
CA LEU A 349 -22.31 5.87 -20.17
C LEU A 349 -21.15 4.89 -19.98
N GLU A 350 -21.08 3.80 -20.76
CA GLU A 350 -20.10 2.72 -20.62
C GLU A 350 -18.66 3.22 -20.77
N GLU A 351 -18.43 4.13 -21.72
CA GLU A 351 -17.09 4.70 -21.96
C GLU A 351 -16.62 5.50 -20.74
N ASP A 352 -17.49 6.36 -20.23
CA ASP A 352 -17.19 7.19 -19.04
C ASP A 352 -17.05 6.33 -17.78
N ALA A 353 -17.80 5.24 -17.65
CA ALA A 353 -17.73 4.32 -16.53
C ALA A 353 -16.46 3.46 -16.49
N GLY A 354 -15.77 3.32 -17.63
CA GLY A 354 -14.70 2.32 -17.81
C GLY A 354 -13.63 2.33 -16.74
N GLU A 355 -13.21 3.50 -16.29
CA GLU A 355 -12.17 3.65 -15.25
C GLU A 355 -12.61 3.19 -13.85
N LEU A 356 -13.92 3.21 -13.53
CA LEU A 356 -14.43 2.76 -12.24
C LEU A 356 -14.14 1.28 -11.97
N LYS A 357 -14.01 0.45 -13.01
CA LYS A 357 -13.58 -0.95 -12.87
C LYS A 357 -12.20 -1.10 -12.23
N ALA A 358 -11.29 -0.17 -12.55
CA ALA A 358 -9.93 -0.16 -12.04
C ALA A 358 -9.79 0.68 -10.77
N ALA A 359 -10.76 1.54 -10.46
CA ALA A 359 -10.71 2.46 -9.33
C ALA A 359 -10.53 1.74 -7.99
N THR A 360 -9.78 2.35 -7.10
CA THR A 360 -9.51 1.87 -5.75
C THR A 360 -9.76 2.99 -4.75
N VAL A 361 -9.85 2.65 -3.46
CA VAL A 361 -9.99 3.64 -2.37
C VAL A 361 -9.01 4.81 -2.50
N HIS A 362 -7.80 4.55 -2.98
CA HIS A 362 -6.77 5.58 -3.10
C HIS A 362 -7.07 6.63 -4.17
N TRP A 363 -7.88 6.26 -5.18
CA TRP A 363 -8.29 7.19 -6.22
C TRP A 363 -9.18 8.31 -5.68
N LEU A 364 -10.01 8.04 -4.67
CA LEU A 364 -10.84 9.08 -4.03
C LEU A 364 -9.99 10.19 -3.41
N ARG A 365 -8.97 9.80 -2.65
CA ARG A 365 -8.01 10.76 -2.11
C ARG A 365 -7.28 11.51 -3.23
N HIS A 366 -6.85 10.81 -4.29
CA HIS A 366 -6.20 11.45 -5.44
C HIS A 366 -7.13 12.43 -6.13
N THR A 367 -8.40 12.08 -6.31
CA THR A 367 -9.41 12.95 -6.90
C THR A 367 -9.59 14.22 -6.06
N GLY A 368 -9.84 14.11 -4.75
CA GLY A 368 -10.02 15.27 -3.88
C GLY A 368 -8.81 16.21 -3.89
N ILE A 369 -7.58 15.66 -3.79
CA ILE A 369 -6.36 16.47 -3.89
C ILE A 369 -6.24 17.15 -5.27
N SER A 370 -6.52 16.40 -6.37
CA SER A 370 -6.43 16.95 -7.74
C SER A 370 -7.45 18.06 -8.00
N GLU A 371 -8.61 17.98 -7.39
CA GLU A 371 -9.61 19.06 -7.48
C GLU A 371 -9.16 20.28 -6.69
N ASP A 372 -8.75 20.09 -5.43
CA ASP A 372 -8.44 21.21 -4.54
C ASP A 372 -7.17 21.99 -4.93
N VAL A 373 -6.15 21.35 -5.54
CA VAL A 373 -4.94 22.07 -6.02
C VAL A 373 -5.24 23.07 -7.14
N LYS A 374 -6.45 23.03 -7.74
CA LYS A 374 -6.87 23.97 -8.80
C LYS A 374 -7.21 25.35 -8.23
N PHE A 375 -7.72 25.43 -6.99
CA PHE A 375 -8.25 26.67 -6.40
C PHE A 375 -7.76 26.96 -4.97
N ARG A 376 -7.25 25.95 -4.24
CA ARG A 376 -6.65 26.15 -2.91
C ARG A 376 -5.14 26.36 -3.01
N PRO A 377 -4.52 27.16 -2.10
CA PRO A 377 -3.07 27.21 -1.98
C PRO A 377 -2.47 25.83 -1.79
N ARG A 378 -1.40 25.52 -2.55
CA ARG A 378 -0.78 24.17 -2.59
C ARG A 378 -0.23 23.73 -1.25
N GLU A 379 0.31 24.66 -0.48
CA GLU A 379 0.80 24.45 0.88
C GLU A 379 -0.32 23.98 1.81
N HIS A 380 -1.52 24.55 1.70
CA HIS A 380 -2.67 24.11 2.49
C HIS A 380 -3.09 22.69 2.13
N VAL A 381 -3.14 22.37 0.83
CA VAL A 381 -3.47 21.02 0.36
C VAL A 381 -2.37 20.02 0.74
N ARG A 382 -1.09 20.43 0.69
CA ARG A 382 0.05 19.62 1.17
C ARG A 382 -0.13 19.23 2.63
N ASP A 383 -0.43 20.21 3.48
CA ASP A 383 -0.51 20.04 4.93
C ASP A 383 -1.72 19.19 5.31
N ASP A 384 -2.89 19.46 4.74
CA ASP A 384 -4.10 18.63 4.91
C ASP A 384 -3.87 17.18 4.41
N ALA A 385 -3.22 17.00 3.27
CA ALA A 385 -2.89 15.68 2.75
C ALA A 385 -1.77 14.98 3.54
N GLY A 386 -0.99 15.70 4.33
CA GLY A 386 0.18 15.17 5.06
C GLY A 386 1.26 14.65 4.11
N HIS A 387 1.60 15.45 3.08
CA HIS A 387 2.72 15.16 2.19
C HIS A 387 4.01 15.71 2.77
N ALA A 388 5.05 14.88 2.80
CA ALA A 388 6.35 15.26 3.36
C ALA A 388 7.08 16.33 2.54
N SER A 389 6.70 16.54 1.28
CA SER A 389 7.30 17.55 0.39
C SER A 389 6.29 18.11 -0.61
N MET A 390 6.52 19.34 -1.05
CA MET A 390 5.75 19.97 -2.13
C MET A 390 5.78 19.14 -3.42
N ALA A 391 6.92 18.55 -3.75
CA ALA A 391 7.05 17.69 -4.94
C ALA A 391 6.03 16.55 -5.00
N THR A 392 5.52 16.10 -3.85
CA THR A 392 4.44 15.10 -3.81
C THR A 392 3.10 15.73 -4.18
N THR A 393 2.81 16.95 -3.72
CA THR A 393 1.59 17.70 -4.07
C THR A 393 1.63 18.18 -5.53
N ASP A 394 2.79 18.62 -6.00
CA ASP A 394 2.98 19.07 -7.39
C ASP A 394 2.69 17.98 -8.44
N ARG A 395 2.72 16.71 -8.04
CA ARG A 395 2.33 15.60 -8.92
C ARG A 395 0.84 15.62 -9.29
N TYR A 396 0.02 16.28 -8.49
CA TYR A 396 -1.42 16.42 -8.74
C TYR A 396 -1.75 17.62 -9.63
N ILE A 397 -0.76 18.48 -9.88
CA ILE A 397 -0.86 19.57 -10.85
C ILE A 397 -0.60 18.96 -12.22
N GLU A 398 -1.51 18.18 -12.70
CA GLU A 398 -1.56 17.87 -14.12
C GLU A 398 -2.18 19.09 -14.81
N SER A 399 -1.36 19.78 -15.59
CA SER A 399 -1.92 20.70 -16.56
C SER A 399 -2.77 19.86 -17.52
N ASP A 400 -4.09 20.02 -17.46
CA ASP A 400 -4.95 19.52 -18.52
C ASP A 400 -4.37 20.02 -19.84
N LEU A 401 -4.14 19.13 -20.79
CA LEU A 401 -3.60 19.50 -22.09
C LEU A 401 -4.44 20.57 -22.76
N ARG A 402 -5.75 20.61 -22.50
CA ARG A 402 -6.68 21.65 -22.97
C ARG A 402 -6.43 22.99 -22.27
N GLU A 403 -6.30 23.01 -20.96
CA GLU A 403 -5.98 24.22 -20.18
C GLU A 403 -4.59 24.75 -20.54
N ARG A 404 -3.62 23.84 -20.68
CA ARG A 404 -2.26 24.19 -21.12
C ARG A 404 -2.26 24.80 -22.51
N HIS A 405 -3.03 24.23 -23.44
CA HIS A 405 -3.18 24.77 -24.79
C HIS A 405 -3.89 26.13 -24.78
N GLN A 406 -4.97 26.27 -24.03
CA GLN A 406 -5.72 27.53 -23.89
C GLN A 406 -4.86 28.65 -23.28
N SER A 407 -4.08 28.36 -22.24
CA SER A 407 -3.16 29.33 -21.64
C SER A 407 -2.08 29.78 -22.63
N ALA A 408 -1.59 28.86 -23.45
CA ALA A 408 -0.57 29.16 -24.46
C ALA A 408 -1.11 29.99 -25.65
N ARG A 409 -2.41 29.88 -25.99
CA ARG A 409 -3.04 30.65 -27.08
C ARG A 409 -2.94 32.16 -26.89
N ARG A 410 -2.87 32.65 -25.67
CA ARG A 410 -2.77 34.06 -25.33
C ARG A 410 -1.35 34.62 -25.34
N LYS A 411 -0.37 33.77 -25.64
CA LYS A 411 1.04 34.20 -25.71
C LYS A 411 1.26 35.09 -26.93
N ARG A 412 1.51 36.38 -26.72
CA ARG A 412 1.90 37.31 -27.77
C ARG A 412 3.35 37.05 -28.14
N ILE A 413 3.66 36.84 -29.45
CA ILE A 413 5.00 36.71 -29.96
C ILE A 413 5.43 38.01 -30.66
N LYS A 414 4.56 38.60 -31.43
CA LYS A 414 4.64 39.92 -32.08
C LYS A 414 3.27 40.21 -32.70
N ASP A 415 2.87 41.47 -32.79
CA ASP A 415 1.70 41.84 -33.57
C ASP A 415 2.02 41.53 -35.06
N LEU A 416 1.33 40.55 -35.62
CA LEU A 416 1.34 40.28 -37.06
C LEU A 416 0.33 41.20 -37.72
#